data_b3139bbdfa4de977c011fe0b4c0f08cb
#
_entry.id   b3139bbdfa4de977c011fe0b4c0f08cb
#
_cell.length_a   1.000
_cell.length_b   1.000
_cell.length_c   1.000
_cell.angle_alpha   90.00
_cell.angle_beta   90.00
_cell.angle_gamma   90.00
#
_symmetry.space_group_name_H-M   'P 1'
#
loop_
_entity.id
_entity.type
_entity.pdbx_description
1 polymer ?
#
loop_
_entity_poly.entity_id
_entity_poly.type
_entity_poly.pdbx_seq_one_letter_code
_entity_poly.pdbx_strand_id
1 'polypeptide(L)'
;MDVMILETIAAVNQAVNNFVWGVPAMVCIIGVGLLLSVRTGFLQIRKFPYAIKTTIGRMFRKKDASDGAMTPFQAVCTALAGTVGTGNIAGVAGAIAIGGPGAVFWMWCSALLGMCTKFAEVTLAVHYRERNAAGEWVGGPMYYIKNGLSKHWQFLAFFYSLFGVLTVFGTGNATQVNTIVAAIDTALTEFRVVGGNALPTLNLVVGIIVAMLVAMVLLGGIKRIGSVSERLVPFMALFYIVLAVGVVVLNLAHFPAVIESIFAGAFNPAAFTGGTIGSLFISMQKGVSRGIFSNEAGLGTGSIAHACADTKKPVKQGMFGIFEVFADTIVICTLTAMVILCSGTPITYGTAAGAELTISGFTTTYGGWASLFTAVALCCFAFSTIIGWGLYGSRFLAFLCRSDKVVRPFFVVYSFVSILGATLDLGLLWSIADTFNGLMSIPNLIALLLLSGTVVKLTKEFFAAEGTTK
;
A
#
# COMPACT_ATOMS: atom_id res chain seq x y z
N MET A 1 14.16 -12.17 -29.39
CA MET A 1 13.95 -13.09 -28.25
C MET A 1 12.72 -13.90 -28.60
N ASP A 2 12.84 -15.21 -28.65
CA ASP A 2 11.81 -16.08 -29.24
C ASP A 2 10.48 -15.95 -28.44
N VAL A 3 9.37 -15.89 -29.17
CA VAL A 3 8.00 -15.82 -28.60
C VAL A 3 7.79 -16.94 -27.55
N MET A 4 8.32 -18.14 -27.82
CA MET A 4 8.28 -19.29 -26.93
C MET A 4 8.98 -19.04 -25.57
N ILE A 5 10.08 -18.25 -25.53
CA ILE A 5 10.78 -17.91 -24.28
C ILE A 5 9.92 -16.96 -23.46
N LEU A 6 9.31 -15.95 -24.08
CA LEU A 6 8.41 -15.00 -23.40
C LEU A 6 7.17 -15.70 -22.85
N GLU A 7 6.56 -16.61 -23.62
CA GLU A 7 5.41 -17.41 -23.18
C GLU A 7 5.78 -18.31 -22.00
N THR A 8 6.97 -18.94 -22.04
CA THR A 8 7.46 -19.76 -20.93
C THR A 8 7.67 -18.92 -19.65
N ILE A 9 8.30 -17.74 -19.79
CA ILE A 9 8.50 -16.82 -18.66
C ILE A 9 7.14 -16.38 -18.10
N ALA A 10 6.18 -16.03 -18.95
CA ALA A 10 4.84 -15.63 -18.53
C ALA A 10 4.12 -16.77 -17.78
N ALA A 11 4.20 -18.01 -18.30
CA ALA A 11 3.57 -19.17 -17.68
C ALA A 11 4.19 -19.49 -16.29
N VAL A 12 5.51 -19.47 -16.18
CA VAL A 12 6.20 -19.67 -14.89
C VAL A 12 5.85 -18.55 -13.90
N ASN A 13 5.89 -17.30 -14.36
CA ASN A 13 5.52 -16.17 -13.53
C ASN A 13 4.07 -16.29 -13.05
N GLN A 14 3.14 -16.66 -13.92
CA GLN A 14 1.72 -16.84 -13.54
C GLN A 14 1.54 -17.93 -12.49
N ALA A 15 2.27 -19.05 -12.61
CA ALA A 15 2.23 -20.13 -11.62
C ALA A 15 2.73 -19.67 -10.25
N VAL A 16 3.85 -18.92 -10.20
CA VAL A 16 4.40 -18.36 -8.97
C VAL A 16 3.48 -17.29 -8.41
N ASN A 17 2.94 -16.38 -9.24
CA ASN A 17 2.00 -15.35 -8.82
C ASN A 17 0.74 -15.94 -8.21
N ASN A 18 0.16 -16.97 -8.83
CA ASN A 18 -1.00 -17.68 -8.30
C ASN A 18 -0.73 -18.36 -6.95
N PHE A 19 0.50 -18.82 -6.70
CA PHE A 19 0.90 -19.37 -5.41
C PHE A 19 1.05 -18.25 -4.36
N VAL A 20 1.75 -17.17 -4.69
CA VAL A 20 2.10 -16.09 -3.76
C VAL A 20 0.90 -15.22 -3.38
N TRP A 21 -0.02 -14.99 -4.30
CA TRP A 21 -1.29 -14.29 -4.04
C TRP A 21 -2.48 -15.24 -3.89
N GLY A 22 -2.19 -16.54 -3.85
CA GLY A 22 -3.18 -17.59 -3.66
C GLY A 22 -3.44 -17.93 -2.21
N VAL A 23 -4.23 -18.99 -2.02
CA VAL A 23 -4.66 -19.47 -0.71
C VAL A 23 -3.49 -19.74 0.25
N PRO A 24 -2.36 -20.36 -0.16
CA PRO A 24 -1.28 -20.66 0.79
C PRO A 24 -0.68 -19.40 1.43
N ALA A 25 -0.38 -18.38 0.63
CA ALA A 25 0.18 -17.14 1.17
C ALA A 25 -0.82 -16.36 2.02
N MET A 26 -2.10 -16.33 1.60
CA MET A 26 -3.15 -15.72 2.41
C MET A 26 -3.28 -16.38 3.79
N VAL A 27 -3.27 -17.72 3.84
CA VAL A 27 -3.30 -18.47 5.11
C VAL A 27 -2.10 -18.11 5.99
N CYS A 28 -0.91 -17.99 5.41
CA CYS A 28 0.28 -17.59 6.13
C CYS A 28 0.16 -16.15 6.68
N ILE A 29 -0.25 -15.19 5.86
CA ILE A 29 -0.35 -13.78 6.26
C ILE A 29 -1.42 -13.60 7.34
N ILE A 30 -2.60 -14.17 7.13
CA ILE A 30 -3.71 -14.13 8.10
C ILE A 30 -3.33 -14.91 9.37
N GLY A 31 -2.67 -16.07 9.23
CA GLY A 31 -2.22 -16.89 10.35
C GLY A 31 -1.19 -16.17 11.23
N VAL A 32 -0.22 -15.48 10.64
CA VAL A 32 0.75 -14.66 11.38
C VAL A 32 0.06 -13.48 12.06
N GLY A 33 -0.85 -12.80 11.36
CA GLY A 33 -1.64 -11.71 11.93
C GLY A 33 -2.50 -12.17 13.12
N LEU A 34 -3.13 -13.32 13.00
CA LEU A 34 -3.91 -13.94 14.09
C LEU A 34 -3.02 -14.34 15.27
N LEU A 35 -1.89 -15.01 15.00
CA LEU A 35 -0.93 -15.39 16.05
C LEU A 35 -0.44 -14.15 16.82
N LEU A 36 -0.04 -13.10 16.13
CA LEU A 36 0.41 -11.85 16.75
C LEU A 36 -0.73 -11.20 17.55
N SER A 37 -1.95 -11.19 17.01
CA SER A 37 -3.13 -10.65 17.70
C SER A 37 -3.41 -11.41 19.00
N VAL A 38 -3.40 -12.74 18.99
CA VAL A 38 -3.60 -13.57 20.18
C VAL A 38 -2.47 -13.35 21.18
N ARG A 39 -1.20 -13.39 20.76
CA ARG A 39 -0.04 -13.23 21.64
C ARG A 39 0.07 -11.84 22.27
N THR A 40 -0.43 -10.80 21.61
CA THR A 40 -0.50 -9.43 22.16
C THR A 40 -1.82 -9.14 22.87
N GLY A 41 -2.74 -10.11 22.90
CA GLY A 41 -4.08 -9.98 23.49
C GLY A 41 -4.95 -9.00 22.74
N PHE A 42 -4.99 -9.09 21.40
CA PHE A 42 -5.75 -8.23 20.51
C PHE A 42 -5.47 -6.73 20.75
N LEU A 43 -4.18 -6.41 20.80
CA LEU A 43 -3.69 -5.05 21.06
C LEU A 43 -4.33 -4.02 20.14
N GLN A 44 -4.47 -4.33 18.86
CA GLN A 44 -5.04 -3.46 17.83
C GLN A 44 -6.48 -3.04 18.14
N ILE A 45 -7.23 -3.84 18.90
CA ILE A 45 -8.60 -3.52 19.36
C ILE A 45 -8.54 -2.79 20.70
N ARG A 46 -7.89 -3.41 21.70
CA ARG A 46 -7.85 -2.88 23.08
C ARG A 46 -7.17 -1.52 23.22
N LYS A 47 -6.16 -1.26 22.40
CA LYS A 47 -5.36 -0.02 22.42
C LYS A 47 -5.61 0.84 21.19
N PHE A 48 -6.67 0.58 20.42
CA PHE A 48 -7.05 1.37 19.27
C PHE A 48 -7.25 2.87 19.61
N PRO A 49 -8.00 3.23 20.68
CA PRO A 49 -8.14 4.64 21.06
C PRO A 49 -6.79 5.29 21.36
N TYR A 50 -5.85 4.56 21.97
CA TYR A 50 -4.51 5.04 22.22
C TYR A 50 -3.72 5.27 20.92
N ALA A 51 -3.83 4.36 19.94
CA ALA A 51 -3.20 4.50 18.63
C ALA A 51 -3.71 5.75 17.91
N ILE A 52 -5.03 5.94 17.84
CA ILE A 52 -5.65 7.13 17.22
C ILE A 52 -5.21 8.43 17.93
N LYS A 53 -5.30 8.49 19.26
CA LYS A 53 -4.87 9.66 20.04
C LYS A 53 -3.38 9.96 19.85
N THR A 54 -2.54 8.93 19.77
CA THR A 54 -1.10 9.10 19.58
C THR A 54 -0.80 9.66 18.19
N THR A 55 -1.49 9.19 17.14
CA THR A 55 -1.29 9.63 15.76
C THR A 55 -1.83 11.05 15.57
N ILE A 56 -3.11 11.27 15.83
CA ILE A 56 -3.76 12.58 15.66
C ILE A 56 -3.09 13.65 16.54
N GLY A 57 -2.75 13.31 17.79
CA GLY A 57 -2.06 14.24 18.68
C GLY A 57 -0.66 14.67 18.21
N ARG A 58 -0.05 13.92 17.28
CA ARG A 58 1.23 14.27 16.63
C ARG A 58 1.06 15.16 15.41
N MET A 59 -0.07 15.08 14.70
CA MET A 59 -0.38 15.96 13.55
C MET A 59 -0.31 17.44 13.91
N PHE A 60 -0.71 17.78 15.14
CA PHE A 60 -0.78 19.17 15.61
C PHE A 60 0.46 19.62 16.39
N ARG A 61 1.47 18.76 16.60
CA ARG A 61 2.69 19.11 17.31
C ARG A 61 3.84 19.32 16.34
N LYS A 62 4.16 20.58 16.06
CA LYS A 62 5.40 20.94 15.37
C LYS A 62 6.59 20.56 16.26
N LYS A 63 7.41 19.65 15.78
CA LYS A 63 8.69 19.29 16.38
C LYS A 63 9.66 19.01 15.24
N ASP A 64 10.80 19.68 15.27
CA ASP A 64 11.87 19.39 14.33
C ASP A 64 12.46 18.02 14.61
N ALA A 65 12.76 17.26 13.57
CA ALA A 65 13.48 16.00 13.68
C ALA A 65 14.99 16.29 13.83
N SER A 66 15.67 15.40 14.54
CA SER A 66 17.13 15.38 14.58
C SER A 66 17.73 15.17 13.18
N ASP A 67 19.00 15.52 13.01
CA ASP A 67 19.68 15.28 11.74
C ASP A 67 19.68 13.79 11.36
N GLY A 68 19.43 13.50 10.09
CA GLY A 68 19.34 12.14 9.58
C GLY A 68 18.05 11.37 9.96
N ALA A 69 16.99 12.07 10.41
CA ALA A 69 15.73 11.47 10.79
C ALA A 69 14.53 12.23 10.21
N MET A 70 13.36 11.59 10.24
CA MET A 70 12.04 12.20 10.02
C MET A 70 11.33 12.39 11.36
N THR A 71 10.39 13.32 11.46
CA THR A 71 9.47 13.31 12.61
C THR A 71 8.63 12.03 12.58
N PRO A 72 8.11 11.55 13.72
CA PRO A 72 7.22 10.40 13.74
C PRO A 72 5.99 10.54 12.83
N PHE A 73 5.48 11.78 12.66
CA PHE A 73 4.37 12.06 11.76
C PHE A 73 4.80 12.02 10.28
N GLN A 74 5.97 12.58 9.93
CA GLN A 74 6.54 12.44 8.58
C GLN A 74 6.76 10.98 8.21
N ALA A 75 7.23 10.16 9.14
CA ALA A 75 7.44 8.74 8.90
C ALA A 75 6.13 7.99 8.61
N VAL A 76 5.05 8.24 9.37
CA VAL A 76 3.75 7.64 9.07
C VAL A 76 3.15 8.15 7.77
N CYS A 77 3.29 9.44 7.46
CA CYS A 77 2.84 9.98 6.18
C CYS A 77 3.64 9.37 5.00
N THR A 78 4.94 9.13 5.19
CA THR A 78 5.75 8.48 4.15
C THR A 78 5.37 7.00 3.98
N ALA A 79 5.04 6.29 5.07
CA ALA A 79 4.51 4.94 4.98
C ALA A 79 3.13 4.92 4.30
N LEU A 80 2.22 5.80 4.70
CA LEU A 80 0.93 5.98 4.03
C LEU A 80 1.07 6.41 2.57
N ALA A 81 2.09 7.19 2.22
CA ALA A 81 2.38 7.52 0.82
C ALA A 81 2.67 6.25 0.00
N GLY A 82 3.37 5.27 0.58
CA GLY A 82 3.63 3.99 -0.08
C GLY A 82 2.39 3.10 -0.20
N THR A 83 1.52 3.10 0.81
CA THR A 83 0.35 2.20 0.90
C THR A 83 -0.91 2.79 0.28
N VAL A 84 -1.24 4.07 0.56
CA VAL A 84 -2.41 4.76 -0.02
C VAL A 84 -2.11 5.19 -1.45
N GLY A 85 -2.44 4.33 -2.39
CA GLY A 85 -2.12 4.48 -3.80
C GLY A 85 -3.24 4.01 -4.72
N THR A 86 -2.86 3.58 -5.91
CA THR A 86 -3.82 3.03 -6.89
C THR A 86 -4.52 1.76 -6.40
N GLY A 87 -3.92 1.02 -5.47
CA GLY A 87 -4.52 -0.15 -4.84
C GLY A 87 -5.84 0.13 -4.13
N ASN A 88 -5.96 1.28 -3.47
CA ASN A 88 -7.18 1.70 -2.77
C ASN A 88 -8.33 2.05 -3.71
N ILE A 89 -8.05 2.33 -4.97
CA ILE A 89 -9.03 2.72 -6.00
C ILE A 89 -9.26 1.56 -6.97
N ALA A 90 -8.26 1.20 -7.74
CA ALA A 90 -8.35 0.13 -8.73
C ALA A 90 -8.40 -1.28 -8.09
N GLY A 91 -7.67 -1.49 -6.99
CA GLY A 91 -7.66 -2.77 -6.29
C GLY A 91 -9.01 -3.12 -5.66
N VAL A 92 -9.69 -2.14 -5.07
CA VAL A 92 -11.03 -2.30 -4.50
C VAL A 92 -12.05 -2.58 -5.60
N ALA A 93 -11.99 -1.83 -6.71
CA ALA A 93 -12.84 -2.06 -7.87
C ALA A 93 -12.68 -3.49 -8.41
N GLY A 94 -11.44 -3.95 -8.56
CA GLY A 94 -11.13 -5.33 -8.98
C GLY A 94 -11.60 -6.38 -7.99
N ALA A 95 -11.53 -6.11 -6.67
CA ALA A 95 -12.05 -7.01 -5.65
C ALA A 95 -13.57 -7.18 -5.77
N ILE A 96 -14.29 -6.07 -5.95
CA ILE A 96 -15.75 -6.09 -6.09
C ILE A 96 -16.17 -6.77 -7.40
N ALA A 97 -15.51 -6.44 -8.51
CA ALA A 97 -15.86 -7.00 -9.82
C ALA A 97 -15.66 -8.53 -9.88
N ILE A 98 -14.60 -9.06 -9.27
CA ILE A 98 -14.30 -10.51 -9.32
C ILE A 98 -14.83 -11.24 -8.08
N GLY A 99 -14.85 -10.60 -6.92
CA GLY A 99 -15.24 -11.21 -5.64
C GLY A 99 -16.67 -10.87 -5.18
N GLY A 100 -17.34 -9.94 -5.87
CA GLY A 100 -18.64 -9.43 -5.44
C GLY A 100 -18.54 -8.42 -4.30
N PRO A 101 -19.67 -7.84 -3.86
CA PRO A 101 -19.72 -6.88 -2.76
C PRO A 101 -19.14 -7.45 -1.45
N GLY A 102 -19.33 -8.74 -1.20
CA GLY A 102 -18.81 -9.43 -0.02
C GLY A 102 -17.29 -9.43 0.12
N ALA A 103 -16.55 -9.19 -0.96
CA ALA A 103 -15.09 -9.03 -0.89
C ALA A 103 -14.68 -7.90 0.07
N VAL A 104 -15.50 -6.86 0.22
CA VAL A 104 -15.27 -5.74 1.15
C VAL A 104 -15.24 -6.22 2.59
N PHE A 105 -16.16 -7.09 2.98
CA PHE A 105 -16.16 -7.71 4.32
C PHE A 105 -14.84 -8.44 4.61
N TRP A 106 -14.35 -9.21 3.65
CA TRP A 106 -13.10 -9.95 3.81
C TRP A 106 -11.86 -9.04 3.80
N MET A 107 -11.93 -7.89 3.12
CA MET A 107 -10.92 -6.83 3.25
C MET A 107 -10.86 -6.29 4.69
N TRP A 108 -12.01 -6.06 5.33
CA TRP A 108 -12.07 -5.62 6.74
C TRP A 108 -11.49 -6.67 7.69
N CYS A 109 -11.81 -7.95 7.48
CA CYS A 109 -11.24 -9.03 8.27
C CYS A 109 -9.71 -9.08 8.16
N SER A 110 -9.18 -8.95 6.95
CA SER A 110 -7.73 -8.92 6.72
C SER A 110 -7.07 -7.71 7.36
N ALA A 111 -7.71 -6.53 7.29
CA ALA A 111 -7.21 -5.30 7.88
C ALA A 111 -7.16 -5.36 9.41
N LEU A 112 -8.19 -5.93 10.06
CA LEU A 112 -8.19 -6.12 11.52
C LEU A 112 -6.99 -6.91 12.03
N LEU A 113 -6.61 -7.98 11.32
CA LEU A 113 -5.44 -8.77 11.64
C LEU A 113 -4.15 -8.07 11.18
N GLY A 114 -4.19 -7.43 10.00
CA GLY A 114 -3.12 -6.64 9.42
C GLY A 114 -2.65 -5.50 10.31
N MET A 115 -3.55 -4.87 11.07
CA MET A 115 -3.19 -3.84 12.06
C MET A 115 -2.18 -4.36 13.08
N CYS A 116 -2.33 -5.60 13.57
CA CYS A 116 -1.39 -6.18 14.51
C CYS A 116 -0.07 -6.58 13.84
N THR A 117 -0.16 -7.08 12.60
CA THR A 117 1.02 -7.41 11.80
C THR A 117 1.85 -6.15 11.55
N LYS A 118 1.25 -5.08 11.06
CA LYS A 118 1.91 -3.79 10.83
C LYS A 118 2.49 -3.20 12.13
N PHE A 119 1.76 -3.30 13.24
CA PHE A 119 2.28 -2.93 14.56
C PHE A 119 3.59 -3.66 14.90
N ALA A 120 3.62 -4.97 14.66
CA ALA A 120 4.81 -5.79 14.93
C ALA A 120 5.97 -5.40 14.00
N GLU A 121 5.72 -5.26 12.70
CA GLU A 121 6.71 -4.82 11.70
C GLU A 121 7.35 -3.48 12.09
N VAL A 122 6.54 -2.49 12.40
CA VAL A 122 7.02 -1.14 12.78
C VAL A 122 7.78 -1.18 14.10
N THR A 123 7.28 -1.93 15.09
CA THR A 123 7.95 -2.07 16.40
C THR A 123 9.32 -2.70 16.23
N LEU A 124 9.43 -3.79 15.47
CA LEU A 124 10.72 -4.47 15.21
C LEU A 124 11.65 -3.59 14.37
N ALA A 125 11.13 -2.90 13.36
CA ALA A 125 11.94 -2.04 12.50
C ALA A 125 12.59 -0.89 13.26
N VAL A 126 11.88 -0.28 14.21
CA VAL A 126 12.42 0.78 15.08
C VAL A 126 13.35 0.20 16.15
N HIS A 127 13.07 -1.01 16.66
CA HIS A 127 13.88 -1.65 17.68
C HIS A 127 15.26 -2.09 17.15
N TYR A 128 15.32 -2.67 15.97
CA TYR A 128 16.52 -3.23 15.35
C TYR A 128 17.19 -2.36 14.29
N ARG A 129 16.77 -1.09 14.17
CA ARG A 129 17.37 -0.15 13.22
C ARG A 129 18.81 0.20 13.56
N GLU A 130 19.52 0.68 12.55
CA GLU A 130 20.92 1.13 12.64
C GLU A 130 21.07 2.57 12.14
N ARG A 131 22.22 3.17 12.37
CA ARG A 131 22.63 4.37 11.64
C ARG A 131 23.57 4.00 10.51
N ASN A 132 23.28 4.51 9.30
CA ASN A 132 24.18 4.34 8.16
C ASN A 132 25.39 5.28 8.23
N ALA A 133 26.29 5.19 7.24
CA ALA A 133 27.49 6.03 7.19
C ALA A 133 27.16 7.53 7.06
N ALA A 134 25.98 7.90 6.53
CA ALA A 134 25.50 9.27 6.45
C ALA A 134 24.84 9.76 7.75
N GLY A 135 24.77 8.94 8.80
CA GLY A 135 24.13 9.26 10.06
C GLY A 135 22.59 9.15 10.03
N GLU A 136 21.99 8.65 8.95
CA GLU A 136 20.56 8.45 8.84
C GLU A 136 20.10 7.15 9.50
N TRP A 137 18.90 7.13 10.08
CA TRP A 137 18.29 5.91 10.55
C TRP A 137 17.87 5.02 9.37
N VAL A 138 18.26 3.75 9.41
CA VAL A 138 17.93 2.71 8.45
C VAL A 138 17.37 1.48 9.17
N GLY A 139 16.31 0.90 8.68
CA GLY A 139 15.64 -0.24 9.30
C GLY A 139 14.66 -0.88 8.33
N GLY A 140 13.82 -1.76 8.85
CA GLY A 140 12.89 -2.56 8.09
C GLY A 140 13.20 -4.05 8.19
N PRO A 141 12.52 -4.92 7.42
CA PRO A 141 12.68 -6.37 7.52
C PRO A 141 14.11 -6.86 7.40
N MET A 142 14.89 -6.34 6.45
CA MET A 142 16.28 -6.72 6.29
C MET A 142 17.12 -6.44 7.52
N TYR A 143 16.82 -5.38 8.28
CA TYR A 143 17.57 -5.04 9.49
C TYR A 143 17.12 -5.83 10.71
N TYR A 144 15.81 -6.06 10.91
CA TYR A 144 15.42 -6.89 12.05
C TYR A 144 15.69 -8.38 11.82
N ILE A 145 15.79 -8.85 10.57
CA ILE A 145 16.34 -10.17 10.26
C ILE A 145 17.84 -10.19 10.61
N LYS A 146 18.60 -9.20 10.13
CA LYS A 146 20.04 -9.07 10.35
C LYS A 146 20.38 -9.03 11.83
N ASN A 147 19.69 -8.21 12.62
CA ASN A 147 20.05 -7.90 14.00
C ASN A 147 19.27 -8.71 15.05
N GLY A 148 18.13 -9.27 14.67
CA GLY A 148 17.24 -10.00 15.59
C GLY A 148 17.33 -11.52 15.46
N LEU A 149 17.80 -12.05 14.32
CA LEU A 149 17.88 -13.48 14.08
C LEU A 149 19.34 -13.98 14.04
N SER A 150 19.50 -15.30 14.25
CA SER A 150 20.79 -15.95 14.17
C SER A 150 21.38 -15.93 12.75
N LYS A 151 22.68 -16.21 12.62
CA LYS A 151 23.40 -16.21 11.34
C LYS A 151 22.77 -17.10 10.28
N HIS A 152 22.13 -18.20 10.65
CA HIS A 152 21.46 -19.12 9.73
C HIS A 152 20.31 -18.50 8.96
N TRP A 153 19.67 -17.45 9.48
CA TRP A 153 18.53 -16.79 8.88
C TRP A 153 18.89 -15.56 8.04
N GLN A 154 20.18 -15.20 7.95
CA GLN A 154 20.61 -13.98 7.25
C GLN A 154 20.30 -13.97 5.76
N PHE A 155 20.19 -15.16 5.14
CA PHE A 155 19.77 -15.28 3.74
C PHE A 155 18.39 -14.68 3.49
N LEU A 156 17.48 -14.68 4.48
CA LEU A 156 16.15 -14.06 4.36
C LEU A 156 16.26 -12.55 4.15
N ALA A 157 17.20 -11.86 4.79
CA ALA A 157 17.43 -10.43 4.61
C ALA A 157 17.90 -10.10 3.19
N PHE A 158 18.76 -10.97 2.62
CA PHE A 158 19.20 -10.84 1.24
C PHE A 158 18.06 -11.02 0.27
N PHE A 159 17.28 -12.12 0.35
CA PHE A 159 16.16 -12.36 -0.54
C PHE A 159 15.05 -11.31 -0.39
N TYR A 160 14.75 -10.88 0.82
CA TYR A 160 13.81 -9.78 1.03
C TYR A 160 14.22 -8.52 0.27
N SER A 161 15.47 -8.11 0.41
CA SER A 161 15.98 -6.91 -0.25
C SER A 161 16.09 -7.08 -1.77
N LEU A 162 16.46 -8.28 -2.25
CA LEU A 162 16.53 -8.60 -3.68
C LEU A 162 15.15 -8.50 -4.33
N PHE A 163 14.15 -9.14 -3.75
CA PHE A 163 12.77 -9.06 -4.24
C PHE A 163 12.25 -7.62 -4.19
N GLY A 164 12.60 -6.87 -3.14
CA GLY A 164 12.26 -5.45 -3.03
C GLY A 164 12.83 -4.60 -4.16
N VAL A 165 14.10 -4.80 -4.53
CA VAL A 165 14.71 -4.08 -5.66
C VAL A 165 14.03 -4.43 -6.98
N LEU A 166 13.63 -5.69 -7.18
CA LEU A 166 12.94 -6.12 -8.40
C LEU A 166 11.51 -5.58 -8.48
N THR A 167 10.85 -5.44 -7.33
CA THR A 167 9.47 -4.93 -7.24
C THR A 167 9.38 -3.42 -7.46
N VAL A 168 10.34 -2.66 -6.94
CA VAL A 168 10.23 -1.20 -6.83
C VAL A 168 10.08 -0.49 -8.16
N PHE A 169 10.70 -0.98 -9.21
CA PHE A 169 10.62 -0.39 -10.55
C PHE A 169 9.26 -0.61 -11.22
N GLY A 170 8.63 -1.78 -11.00
CA GLY A 170 7.31 -2.11 -11.50
C GLY A 170 6.21 -1.54 -10.62
N THR A 171 5.87 -2.27 -9.54
CA THR A 171 4.75 -1.93 -8.64
C THR A 171 4.88 -0.55 -7.99
N GLY A 172 6.11 -0.17 -7.62
CA GLY A 172 6.37 1.11 -6.94
C GLY A 172 6.45 2.33 -7.87
N ASN A 173 6.68 2.15 -9.17
CA ASN A 173 6.87 3.27 -10.09
C ASN A 173 6.06 3.12 -11.38
N ALA A 174 6.47 2.26 -12.31
CA ALA A 174 5.94 2.21 -13.67
C ALA A 174 4.42 2.02 -13.70
N THR A 175 3.89 1.14 -12.85
CA THR A 175 2.47 0.90 -12.66
C THR A 175 1.72 2.16 -12.20
N GLN A 176 2.30 2.89 -11.27
CA GLN A 176 1.71 4.11 -10.73
C GLN A 176 1.65 5.19 -11.82
N VAL A 177 2.72 5.36 -12.58
CA VAL A 177 2.76 6.32 -13.69
C VAL A 177 1.78 5.94 -14.80
N ASN A 178 1.66 4.66 -15.13
CA ASN A 178 0.67 4.18 -16.09
C ASN A 178 -0.75 4.55 -15.65
N THR A 179 -1.06 4.43 -14.36
CA THR A 179 -2.36 4.85 -13.81
C THR A 179 -2.55 6.38 -13.87
N ILE A 180 -1.51 7.18 -13.63
CA ILE A 180 -1.55 8.65 -13.81
C ILE A 180 -1.94 8.99 -15.24
N VAL A 181 -1.23 8.39 -16.19
CA VAL A 181 -1.45 8.61 -17.63
C VAL A 181 -2.87 8.21 -18.02
N ALA A 182 -3.30 7.01 -17.65
CA ALA A 182 -4.66 6.53 -17.97
C ALA A 182 -5.76 7.44 -17.39
N ALA A 183 -5.56 7.98 -16.19
CA ALA A 183 -6.51 8.90 -15.57
C ALA A 183 -6.57 10.26 -16.30
N ILE A 184 -5.42 10.79 -16.71
CA ILE A 184 -5.32 12.04 -17.47
C ILE A 184 -5.94 11.85 -18.86
N ASP A 185 -5.60 10.75 -19.55
CA ASP A 185 -6.14 10.42 -20.88
C ASP A 185 -7.66 10.32 -20.84
N THR A 186 -8.21 9.61 -19.85
CA THR A 186 -9.66 9.49 -19.65
C THR A 186 -10.31 10.87 -19.47
N ALA A 187 -9.79 11.71 -18.59
CA ALA A 187 -10.33 13.02 -18.31
C ALA A 187 -10.28 13.92 -19.57
N LEU A 188 -9.13 14.01 -20.26
CA LEU A 188 -8.98 14.87 -21.43
C LEU A 188 -9.77 14.40 -22.64
N THR A 189 -9.94 13.09 -22.81
CA THR A 189 -10.76 12.52 -23.89
C THR A 189 -12.24 12.79 -23.64
N GLU A 190 -12.72 12.66 -22.40
CA GLU A 190 -14.11 12.94 -22.03
C GLU A 190 -14.47 14.40 -22.28
N PHE A 191 -13.56 15.33 -21.99
CA PHE A 191 -13.74 16.75 -22.30
C PHE A 191 -13.41 17.13 -23.76
N ARG A 192 -13.05 16.17 -24.61
CA ARG A 192 -12.67 16.35 -26.02
C ARG A 192 -11.54 17.37 -26.23
N VAL A 193 -10.64 17.48 -25.26
CA VAL A 193 -9.48 18.40 -25.32
C VAL A 193 -8.39 17.82 -26.21
N VAL A 194 -8.23 16.50 -26.22
CA VAL A 194 -7.19 15.79 -26.96
C VAL A 194 -7.78 14.67 -27.80
N GLY A 195 -7.38 14.60 -29.07
CA GLY A 195 -7.73 13.47 -29.95
C GLY A 195 -6.76 12.29 -29.76
N GLY A 196 -7.21 11.07 -30.10
CA GLY A 196 -6.44 9.84 -29.89
C GLY A 196 -5.01 9.84 -30.47
N ASN A 197 -4.78 10.54 -31.58
CA ASN A 197 -3.46 10.64 -32.21
C ASN A 197 -2.44 11.45 -31.40
N ALA A 198 -2.87 12.32 -30.49
CA ALA A 198 -1.99 13.13 -29.66
C ALA A 198 -1.66 12.47 -28.28
N LEU A 199 -2.38 11.41 -27.91
CA LEU A 199 -2.18 10.72 -26.63
C LEU A 199 -0.73 10.21 -26.41
N PRO A 200 -0.06 9.57 -27.39
CA PRO A 200 1.30 9.09 -27.15
C PRO A 200 2.29 10.22 -26.83
N THR A 201 2.13 11.37 -27.47
CA THR A 201 2.98 12.56 -27.19
C THR A 201 2.63 13.14 -25.83
N LEU A 202 1.37 13.24 -25.48
CA LEU A 202 0.92 13.68 -24.16
C LEU A 202 1.50 12.78 -23.06
N ASN A 203 1.40 11.46 -23.22
CA ASN A 203 1.87 10.48 -22.26
C ASN A 203 3.38 10.60 -22.03
N LEU A 204 4.16 10.82 -23.08
CA LEU A 204 5.58 11.10 -22.96
C LEU A 204 5.84 12.39 -22.15
N VAL A 205 5.11 13.47 -22.44
CA VAL A 205 5.25 14.74 -21.69
C VAL A 205 4.89 14.56 -20.24
N VAL A 206 3.79 13.88 -19.93
CA VAL A 206 3.37 13.55 -18.55
C VAL A 206 4.47 12.71 -17.86
N GLY A 207 4.99 11.68 -18.53
CA GLY A 207 6.06 10.84 -18.00
C GLY A 207 7.33 11.65 -17.65
N ILE A 208 7.73 12.59 -18.51
CA ILE A 208 8.87 13.49 -18.26
C ILE A 208 8.59 14.41 -17.06
N ILE A 209 7.41 15.00 -16.97
CA ILE A 209 7.02 15.86 -15.84
C ILE A 209 7.05 15.06 -14.52
N VAL A 210 6.45 13.88 -14.51
CA VAL A 210 6.45 13.00 -13.33
C VAL A 210 7.89 12.62 -12.95
N ALA A 211 8.73 12.24 -13.92
CA ALA A 211 10.13 11.88 -13.68
C ALA A 211 10.91 13.05 -13.04
N MET A 212 10.72 14.28 -13.55
CA MET A 212 11.35 15.48 -12.98
C MET A 212 10.89 15.76 -11.55
N LEU A 213 9.58 15.64 -11.28
CA LEU A 213 9.03 15.84 -9.94
C LEU A 213 9.52 14.77 -8.95
N VAL A 214 9.57 13.52 -9.38
CA VAL A 214 10.10 12.40 -8.59
C VAL A 214 11.58 12.62 -8.27
N ALA A 215 12.40 12.96 -9.29
CA ALA A 215 13.82 13.26 -9.10
C ALA A 215 14.03 14.43 -8.13
N MET A 216 13.24 15.51 -8.27
CA MET A 216 13.31 16.68 -7.40
C MET A 216 13.06 16.33 -5.94
N VAL A 217 12.10 15.44 -5.66
CA VAL A 217 11.77 15.03 -4.29
C VAL A 217 12.82 14.06 -3.75
N LEU A 218 13.12 12.98 -4.47
CA LEU A 218 13.99 11.92 -4.00
C LEU A 218 15.46 12.36 -3.83
N LEU A 219 16.00 13.14 -4.76
CA LEU A 219 17.36 13.69 -4.66
C LEU A 219 17.53 14.69 -3.52
N GLY A 220 16.43 15.23 -3.00
CA GLY A 220 16.41 16.05 -1.79
C GLY A 220 16.57 15.25 -0.49
N GLY A 221 16.62 13.92 -0.58
CA GLY A 221 16.86 13.02 0.54
C GLY A 221 15.69 12.89 1.51
N ILE A 222 15.96 12.21 2.62
CA ILE A 222 14.95 11.77 3.61
C ILE A 222 14.10 12.94 4.17
N LYS A 223 14.72 14.11 4.42
CA LYS A 223 14.00 15.28 4.94
C LYS A 223 12.97 15.81 3.94
N ARG A 224 13.31 15.86 2.65
CA ARG A 224 12.40 16.33 1.60
C ARG A 224 11.28 15.32 1.36
N ILE A 225 11.61 14.03 1.30
CA ILE A 225 10.61 12.95 1.18
C ILE A 225 9.58 13.07 2.31
N GLY A 226 10.03 13.18 3.56
CA GLY A 226 9.14 13.34 4.72
C GLY A 226 8.30 14.62 4.65
N SER A 227 8.90 15.76 4.28
CA SER A 227 8.19 17.05 4.19
C SER A 227 7.15 17.10 3.07
N VAL A 228 7.40 16.42 1.94
CA VAL A 228 6.40 16.31 0.85
C VAL A 228 5.29 15.36 1.27
N SER A 229 5.61 14.20 1.83
CA SER A 229 4.63 13.20 2.25
C SER A 229 3.70 13.74 3.35
N GLU A 230 4.20 14.49 4.34
CA GLU A 230 3.36 15.04 5.43
C GLU A 230 2.35 16.10 4.97
N ARG A 231 2.56 16.71 3.79
CA ARG A 231 1.61 17.67 3.21
C ARG A 231 0.68 16.99 2.21
N LEU A 232 1.25 16.15 1.34
CA LEU A 232 0.52 15.51 0.26
C LEU A 232 -0.49 14.49 0.78
N VAL A 233 -0.08 13.61 1.72
CA VAL A 233 -0.93 12.49 2.17
C VAL A 233 -2.18 12.96 2.91
N PRO A 234 -2.13 13.86 3.90
CA PRO A 234 -3.36 14.35 4.52
C PRO A 234 -4.26 15.11 3.54
N PHE A 235 -3.67 15.89 2.62
CA PHE A 235 -4.42 16.61 1.59
C PHE A 235 -5.18 15.65 0.66
N MET A 236 -4.47 14.66 0.07
CA MET A 236 -5.11 13.72 -0.85
C MET A 236 -6.15 12.84 -0.17
N ALA A 237 -5.87 12.40 1.07
CA ALA A 237 -6.81 11.60 1.84
C ALA A 237 -8.08 12.38 2.17
N LEU A 238 -7.94 13.62 2.71
CA LEU A 238 -9.08 14.47 3.02
C LEU A 238 -9.91 14.80 1.78
N PHE A 239 -9.25 15.17 0.68
CA PHE A 239 -9.89 15.45 -0.59
C PHE A 239 -10.72 14.25 -1.08
N TYR A 240 -10.12 13.06 -1.08
CA TYR A 240 -10.81 11.84 -1.48
C TYR A 240 -11.97 11.47 -0.54
N ILE A 241 -11.76 11.56 0.78
CA ILE A 241 -12.79 11.27 1.78
C ILE A 241 -14.02 12.17 1.59
N VAL A 242 -13.81 13.48 1.42
CA VAL A 242 -14.91 14.44 1.23
C VAL A 242 -15.74 14.10 0.01
N LEU A 243 -15.07 13.79 -1.11
CA LEU A 243 -15.77 13.45 -2.36
C LEU A 243 -16.49 12.10 -2.26
N ALA A 244 -15.85 11.09 -1.66
CA ALA A 244 -16.46 9.78 -1.51
C ALA A 244 -17.65 9.79 -0.53
N VAL A 245 -17.53 10.51 0.59
CA VAL A 245 -18.65 10.73 1.52
C VAL A 245 -19.81 11.46 0.82
N GLY A 246 -19.53 12.44 -0.04
CA GLY A 246 -20.53 13.10 -0.84
C GLY A 246 -21.31 12.15 -1.73
N VAL A 247 -20.66 11.17 -2.39
CA VAL A 247 -21.38 10.12 -3.15
C VAL A 247 -22.33 9.34 -2.25
N VAL A 248 -21.86 8.93 -1.07
CA VAL A 248 -22.69 8.15 -0.12
C VAL A 248 -23.91 8.98 0.34
N VAL A 249 -23.70 10.24 0.68
CA VAL A 249 -24.77 11.13 1.17
C VAL A 249 -25.81 11.40 0.08
N LEU A 250 -25.37 11.63 -1.16
CA LEU A 250 -26.28 11.85 -2.28
C LEU A 250 -27.05 10.58 -2.70
N ASN A 251 -26.52 9.40 -2.38
CA ASN A 251 -27.14 8.10 -2.68
C ASN A 251 -27.56 7.34 -1.41
N LEU A 252 -27.92 8.04 -0.34
CA LEU A 252 -28.19 7.45 0.97
C LEU A 252 -29.30 6.39 0.95
N ALA A 253 -30.23 6.50 0.01
CA ALA A 253 -31.30 5.50 -0.19
C ALA A 253 -30.76 4.09 -0.51
N HIS A 254 -29.62 3.99 -1.18
CA HIS A 254 -29.00 2.72 -1.53
C HIS A 254 -28.16 2.13 -0.37
N PHE A 255 -27.79 2.94 0.63
CA PHE A 255 -26.85 2.57 1.68
C PHE A 255 -27.27 1.29 2.46
N PRO A 256 -28.55 1.11 2.91
CA PRO A 256 -28.93 -0.11 3.61
C PRO A 256 -28.75 -1.37 2.76
N ALA A 257 -29.15 -1.35 1.50
CA ALA A 257 -29.00 -2.47 0.58
C ALA A 257 -27.53 -2.77 0.28
N VAL A 258 -26.68 -1.74 0.21
CA VAL A 258 -25.23 -1.92 0.05
C VAL A 258 -24.61 -2.61 1.26
N ILE A 259 -24.96 -2.19 2.48
CA ILE A 259 -24.49 -2.84 3.69
C ILE A 259 -24.95 -4.31 3.73
N GLU A 260 -26.21 -4.59 3.42
CA GLU A 260 -26.70 -5.96 3.31
C GLU A 260 -25.90 -6.77 2.28
N SER A 261 -25.63 -6.21 1.09
CA SER A 261 -24.86 -6.89 0.04
C SER A 261 -23.43 -7.21 0.46
N ILE A 262 -22.80 -6.36 1.28
CA ILE A 262 -21.45 -6.61 1.81
C ILE A 262 -21.48 -7.76 2.82
N PHE A 263 -22.36 -7.73 3.81
CA PHE A 263 -22.38 -8.74 4.86
C PHE A 263 -22.95 -10.08 4.36
N ALA A 264 -24.12 -10.08 3.72
CA ALA A 264 -24.71 -11.29 3.19
C ALA A 264 -23.95 -11.84 1.98
N GLY A 265 -23.44 -10.96 1.10
CA GLY A 265 -22.63 -11.33 -0.06
C GLY A 265 -21.28 -11.92 0.30
N ALA A 266 -20.76 -11.66 1.51
CA ALA A 266 -19.54 -12.29 1.99
C ALA A 266 -19.65 -13.81 2.11
N PHE A 267 -20.85 -14.31 2.42
CA PHE A 267 -21.14 -15.75 2.62
C PHE A 267 -21.98 -16.35 1.49
N ASN A 268 -22.69 -15.53 0.75
CA ASN A 268 -23.48 -15.94 -0.42
C ASN A 268 -23.33 -14.94 -1.58
N PRO A 269 -22.15 -14.88 -2.23
CA PRO A 269 -21.89 -13.91 -3.30
C PRO A 269 -22.82 -14.12 -4.51
N ALA A 270 -23.27 -15.35 -4.78
CA ALA A 270 -24.15 -15.65 -5.91
C ALA A 270 -25.46 -14.86 -5.86
N ALA A 271 -26.03 -14.63 -4.69
CA ALA A 271 -27.27 -13.90 -4.48
C ALA A 271 -27.17 -12.41 -4.92
N PHE A 272 -25.96 -11.83 -4.87
CA PHE A 272 -25.72 -10.41 -5.15
C PHE A 272 -24.98 -10.15 -6.47
N THR A 273 -24.63 -11.22 -7.20
CA THR A 273 -23.87 -11.12 -8.45
C THR A 273 -24.61 -11.78 -9.64
N GLY A 274 -25.91 -12.04 -9.46
CA GLY A 274 -26.69 -12.75 -10.49
C GLY A 274 -26.19 -14.16 -10.78
N GLY A 275 -25.59 -14.82 -9.79
CA GLY A 275 -25.04 -16.17 -9.94
C GLY A 275 -23.63 -16.23 -10.55
N THR A 276 -23.08 -15.11 -11.01
CA THR A 276 -21.76 -15.06 -11.67
C THR A 276 -20.65 -15.51 -10.73
N ILE A 277 -20.70 -15.13 -9.44
CA ILE A 277 -19.71 -15.51 -8.44
C ILE A 277 -20.33 -16.55 -7.51
N GLY A 278 -20.13 -17.83 -7.85
CA GLY A 278 -20.76 -18.95 -7.16
C GLY A 278 -20.06 -19.41 -5.88
N SER A 279 -18.85 -18.89 -5.57
CA SER A 279 -18.03 -19.37 -4.45
C SER A 279 -17.65 -18.29 -3.46
N LEU A 280 -17.96 -18.52 -2.20
CA LEU A 280 -17.52 -17.70 -1.07
C LEU A 280 -15.97 -17.61 -1.02
N PHE A 281 -15.25 -18.65 -1.45
CA PHE A 281 -13.79 -18.64 -1.48
C PHE A 281 -13.23 -17.61 -2.45
N ILE A 282 -13.89 -17.38 -3.59
CA ILE A 282 -13.49 -16.31 -4.54
C ILE A 282 -13.65 -14.95 -3.88
N SER A 283 -14.79 -14.69 -3.24
CA SER A 283 -15.04 -13.45 -2.51
C SER A 283 -14.01 -13.22 -1.41
N MET A 284 -13.75 -14.23 -0.59
CA MET A 284 -12.76 -14.20 0.48
C MET A 284 -11.35 -13.97 -0.08
N GLN A 285 -10.95 -14.74 -1.08
CA GLN A 285 -9.63 -14.65 -1.69
C GLN A 285 -9.37 -13.25 -2.27
N LYS A 286 -10.32 -12.71 -3.02
CA LYS A 286 -10.18 -11.38 -3.63
C LYS A 286 -10.21 -10.28 -2.59
N GLY A 287 -11.07 -10.37 -1.59
CA GLY A 287 -11.11 -9.40 -0.49
C GLY A 287 -9.82 -9.38 0.31
N VAL A 288 -9.35 -10.53 0.79
CA VAL A 288 -8.12 -10.65 1.59
C VAL A 288 -6.90 -10.22 0.79
N SER A 289 -6.73 -10.75 -0.43
CA SER A 289 -5.58 -10.43 -1.28
C SER A 289 -5.48 -8.94 -1.58
N ARG A 290 -6.59 -8.29 -1.95
CA ARG A 290 -6.60 -6.86 -2.27
C ARG A 290 -6.49 -5.98 -1.03
N GLY A 291 -7.01 -6.43 0.12
CA GLY A 291 -6.77 -5.77 1.41
C GLY A 291 -5.29 -5.75 1.78
N ILE A 292 -4.61 -6.89 1.70
CA ILE A 292 -3.17 -7.02 1.97
C ILE A 292 -2.34 -6.22 0.96
N PHE A 293 -2.70 -6.28 -0.31
CA PHE A 293 -2.02 -5.52 -1.37
C PHE A 293 -2.09 -4.00 -1.10
N SER A 294 -3.23 -3.50 -0.62
CA SER A 294 -3.42 -2.09 -0.31
C SER A 294 -2.61 -1.65 0.91
N ASN A 295 -2.79 -2.32 2.06
CA ASN A 295 -2.19 -1.88 3.32
C ASN A 295 -0.76 -2.40 3.57
N GLU A 296 -0.25 -3.30 2.72
CA GLU A 296 1.08 -3.90 2.79
C GLU A 296 1.41 -4.58 4.13
N ALA A 297 0.40 -4.96 4.93
CA ALA A 297 0.63 -5.69 6.18
C ALA A 297 1.06 -7.13 5.89
N GLY A 298 2.22 -7.52 6.37
CA GLY A 298 2.87 -8.79 6.05
C GLY A 298 3.94 -8.69 4.96
N LEU A 299 3.99 -7.56 4.21
CA LEU A 299 5.07 -7.27 3.26
C LEU A 299 6.27 -6.59 3.94
N GLY A 300 6.04 -5.86 5.04
CA GLY A 300 7.10 -5.20 5.82
C GLY A 300 7.59 -3.86 5.27
N THR A 301 7.16 -3.46 4.08
CA THR A 301 7.65 -2.29 3.34
C THR A 301 7.46 -0.98 4.09
N GLY A 302 6.26 -0.68 4.58
CA GLY A 302 5.97 0.53 5.34
C GLY A 302 6.84 0.70 6.59
N SER A 303 7.29 -0.40 7.19
CA SER A 303 8.16 -0.37 8.38
C SER A 303 9.51 0.29 8.11
N ILE A 304 9.96 0.35 6.83
CA ILE A 304 11.19 1.01 6.41
C ILE A 304 11.10 2.53 6.62
N ALA A 305 9.96 3.14 6.26
CA ALA A 305 9.72 4.56 6.52
C ALA A 305 9.63 4.85 8.02
N HIS A 306 8.93 4.00 8.77
CA HIS A 306 8.81 4.15 10.22
C HIS A 306 10.14 4.02 10.96
N ALA A 307 11.09 3.22 10.46
CA ALA A 307 12.42 3.11 11.02
C ALA A 307 13.19 4.43 10.98
N CYS A 308 12.87 5.31 10.01
CA CYS A 308 13.48 6.63 9.88
C CYS A 308 12.96 7.65 10.91
N ALA A 309 11.96 7.31 11.73
CA ALA A 309 11.35 8.22 12.70
C ALA A 309 12.30 8.60 13.84
N ASP A 310 12.32 9.88 14.22
CA ASP A 310 13.03 10.35 15.41
C ASP A 310 12.26 9.98 16.69
N THR A 311 12.44 8.75 17.11
CA THR A 311 11.79 8.20 18.31
C THR A 311 12.72 7.21 19.04
N LYS A 312 12.60 7.19 20.37
CA LYS A 312 13.27 6.20 21.22
C LYS A 312 12.33 5.09 21.70
N LYS A 313 11.04 5.14 21.30
CA LYS A 313 10.00 4.23 21.80
C LYS A 313 9.44 3.39 20.62
N PRO A 314 9.96 2.17 20.37
CA PRO A 314 9.52 1.32 19.25
C PRO A 314 8.03 1.05 19.26
N VAL A 315 7.46 0.65 20.40
CA VAL A 315 6.04 0.33 20.56
C VAL A 315 5.15 1.56 20.28
N LYS A 316 5.59 2.76 20.68
CA LYS A 316 4.84 3.98 20.36
C LYS A 316 4.80 4.27 18.87
N GLN A 317 5.89 3.98 18.14
CA GLN A 317 5.90 4.06 16.68
C GLN A 317 5.05 2.95 16.07
N GLY A 318 5.05 1.75 16.64
CA GLY A 318 4.18 0.65 16.24
C GLY A 318 2.69 1.00 16.25
N MET A 319 2.25 1.89 17.19
CA MET A 319 0.86 2.36 17.22
C MET A 319 0.46 3.13 15.94
N PHE A 320 1.40 3.82 15.29
CA PHE A 320 1.14 4.45 14.00
C PHE A 320 0.89 3.41 12.89
N GLY A 321 1.49 2.21 12.97
CA GLY A 321 1.20 1.12 12.05
C GLY A 321 -0.25 0.61 12.14
N ILE A 322 -0.84 0.62 13.34
CA ILE A 322 -2.28 0.32 13.52
C ILE A 322 -3.12 1.39 12.80
N PHE A 323 -2.80 2.66 13.00
CA PHE A 323 -3.49 3.77 12.34
C PHE A 323 -3.33 3.71 10.81
N GLU A 324 -2.14 3.36 10.31
CA GLU A 324 -1.85 3.24 8.88
C GLU A 324 -2.80 2.27 8.20
N VAL A 325 -2.91 1.03 8.68
CA VAL A 325 -3.81 0.01 8.11
C VAL A 325 -5.28 0.41 8.27
N PHE A 326 -5.65 1.03 9.39
CA PHE A 326 -6.99 1.56 9.59
C PHE A 326 -7.33 2.64 8.57
N ALA A 327 -6.49 3.65 8.40
CA ALA A 327 -6.71 4.73 7.45
C ALA A 327 -6.75 4.23 6.00
N ASP A 328 -5.82 3.34 5.63
CA ASP A 328 -5.74 2.77 4.29
C ASP A 328 -6.98 1.92 3.97
N THR A 329 -7.23 0.87 4.73
CA THR A 329 -8.21 -0.15 4.32
C THR A 329 -9.58 0.10 4.93
N ILE A 330 -9.68 0.38 6.24
CA ILE A 330 -11.00 0.56 6.88
C ILE A 330 -11.62 1.90 6.44
N VAL A 331 -10.83 2.95 6.20
CA VAL A 331 -11.37 4.23 5.75
C VAL A 331 -11.37 4.33 4.22
N ILE A 332 -10.21 4.40 3.58
CA ILE A 332 -10.10 4.73 2.15
C ILE A 332 -10.70 3.62 1.26
N CYS A 333 -10.32 2.36 1.46
CA CYS A 333 -10.86 1.27 0.64
C CYS A 333 -12.37 1.09 0.85
N THR A 334 -12.87 1.26 2.09
CA THR A 334 -14.31 1.21 2.36
C THR A 334 -15.05 2.33 1.62
N LEU A 335 -14.53 3.56 1.64
CA LEU A 335 -15.14 4.67 0.91
C LEU A 335 -15.15 4.42 -0.59
N THR A 336 -14.08 3.86 -1.16
CA THR A 336 -14.06 3.46 -2.58
C THR A 336 -15.14 2.42 -2.88
N ALA A 337 -15.28 1.41 -2.02
CA ALA A 337 -16.33 0.41 -2.16
C ALA A 337 -17.73 1.04 -2.09
N MET A 338 -17.94 1.98 -1.16
CA MET A 338 -19.21 2.72 -1.06
C MET A 338 -19.49 3.57 -2.29
N VAL A 339 -18.48 4.23 -2.87
CA VAL A 339 -18.62 4.98 -4.14
C VAL A 339 -19.13 4.06 -5.24
N ILE A 340 -18.52 2.89 -5.42
CA ILE A 340 -18.90 1.94 -6.46
C ILE A 340 -20.32 1.39 -6.21
N LEU A 341 -20.61 0.95 -4.99
CA LEU A 341 -21.85 0.22 -4.68
C LEU A 341 -23.05 1.14 -4.48
N CYS A 342 -22.88 2.34 -3.88
CA CYS A 342 -23.97 3.26 -3.62
C CYS A 342 -24.37 4.08 -4.86
N SER A 343 -23.45 4.34 -5.79
CA SER A 343 -23.71 5.16 -6.97
C SER A 343 -24.69 4.52 -7.96
N GLY A 344 -24.89 3.19 -7.89
CA GLY A 344 -25.69 2.46 -8.87
C GLY A 344 -24.99 2.26 -10.21
N THR A 345 -23.67 2.50 -10.30
CA THR A 345 -22.91 2.23 -11.52
C THR A 345 -22.99 0.75 -11.90
N PRO A 346 -23.16 0.40 -13.19
CA PRO A 346 -23.20 -0.99 -13.63
C PRO A 346 -21.87 -1.70 -13.34
N ILE A 347 -21.94 -2.90 -12.74
CA ILE A 347 -20.78 -3.73 -12.45
C ILE A 347 -20.88 -5.00 -13.27
N THR A 348 -19.86 -5.26 -14.11
CA THR A 348 -19.76 -6.52 -14.84
C THR A 348 -19.00 -7.53 -13.98
N TYR A 349 -19.75 -8.32 -13.22
CA TYR A 349 -19.15 -9.34 -12.36
C TYR A 349 -18.45 -10.44 -13.15
N GLY A 350 -17.36 -10.99 -12.59
CA GLY A 350 -16.55 -12.04 -13.20
C GLY A 350 -15.48 -11.53 -14.17
N THR A 351 -15.46 -10.24 -14.49
CA THR A 351 -14.45 -9.61 -15.34
C THR A 351 -13.55 -8.70 -14.53
N ALA A 352 -12.28 -8.59 -14.93
CA ALA A 352 -11.36 -7.67 -14.26
C ALA A 352 -11.81 -6.22 -14.45
N ALA A 353 -11.78 -5.45 -13.38
CA ALA A 353 -12.02 -4.02 -13.39
C ALA A 353 -10.89 -3.30 -12.66
N GLY A 354 -10.61 -2.07 -13.07
CA GLY A 354 -9.60 -1.20 -12.50
C GLY A 354 -10.19 0.12 -12.00
N ALA A 355 -9.42 1.20 -12.10
CA ALA A 355 -9.82 2.51 -11.62
C ALA A 355 -11.06 3.07 -12.37
N GLU A 356 -11.28 2.64 -13.61
CA GLU A 356 -12.43 3.06 -14.45
C GLU A 356 -13.77 2.77 -13.77
N LEU A 357 -13.90 1.68 -13.03
CA LEU A 357 -15.13 1.36 -12.29
C LEU A 357 -15.38 2.36 -11.16
N THR A 358 -14.33 2.77 -10.44
CA THR A 358 -14.43 3.80 -9.40
C THR A 358 -14.75 5.18 -10.01
N ILE A 359 -14.10 5.52 -11.12
CA ILE A 359 -14.37 6.75 -11.86
C ILE A 359 -15.84 6.77 -12.31
N SER A 360 -16.34 5.66 -12.84
CA SER A 360 -17.75 5.50 -13.21
C SER A 360 -18.69 5.74 -12.02
N GLY A 361 -18.35 5.24 -10.84
CA GLY A 361 -19.13 5.50 -9.62
C GLY A 361 -19.21 6.99 -9.26
N PHE A 362 -18.13 7.72 -9.40
CA PHE A 362 -18.12 9.17 -9.19
C PHE A 362 -18.89 9.91 -10.30
N THR A 363 -18.67 9.56 -11.56
CA THR A 363 -19.34 10.23 -12.70
C THR A 363 -20.84 9.96 -12.74
N THR A 364 -21.29 8.79 -12.32
CA THR A 364 -22.72 8.47 -12.17
C THR A 364 -23.40 9.41 -11.16
N THR A 365 -22.71 9.77 -10.07
CA THR A 365 -23.29 10.64 -9.04
C THR A 365 -23.12 12.13 -9.34
N TYR A 366 -21.93 12.55 -9.78
CA TYR A 366 -21.59 13.96 -9.91
C TYR A 366 -21.62 14.47 -11.37
N GLY A 367 -21.78 13.57 -12.34
CA GLY A 367 -21.69 13.92 -13.77
C GLY A 367 -20.24 13.88 -14.30
N GLY A 368 -20.08 14.12 -15.60
CA GLY A 368 -18.80 13.94 -16.32
C GLY A 368 -17.63 14.76 -15.78
N TRP A 369 -17.87 15.92 -15.13
CA TRP A 369 -16.81 16.72 -14.52
C TRP A 369 -16.06 15.96 -13.39
N ALA A 370 -16.67 14.92 -12.83
CA ALA A 370 -16.05 14.10 -11.81
C ALA A 370 -14.80 13.37 -12.32
N SER A 371 -14.68 13.11 -13.62
CA SER A 371 -13.47 12.51 -14.20
C SER A 371 -12.23 13.38 -13.96
N LEU A 372 -12.37 14.69 -13.95
CA LEU A 372 -11.27 15.62 -13.69
C LEU A 372 -10.74 15.52 -12.27
N PHE A 373 -11.62 15.55 -11.25
CA PHE A 373 -11.16 15.46 -9.87
C PHE A 373 -10.68 14.05 -9.50
N THR A 374 -11.26 13.00 -10.10
CA THR A 374 -10.74 11.63 -9.90
C THR A 374 -9.37 11.47 -10.53
N ALA A 375 -9.11 12.09 -11.68
CA ALA A 375 -7.77 12.13 -12.26
C ALA A 375 -6.77 12.84 -11.31
N VAL A 376 -7.16 13.99 -10.74
CA VAL A 376 -6.32 14.69 -9.74
C VAL A 376 -6.05 13.81 -8.51
N ALA A 377 -7.08 13.13 -7.98
CA ALA A 377 -6.92 12.22 -6.84
C ALA A 377 -5.97 11.07 -7.18
N LEU A 378 -6.15 10.41 -8.33
CA LEU A 378 -5.28 9.33 -8.80
C LEU A 378 -3.84 9.79 -9.02
N CYS A 379 -3.64 10.99 -9.59
CA CYS A 379 -2.31 11.57 -9.72
C CYS A 379 -1.64 11.77 -8.36
N CYS A 380 -2.35 12.31 -7.38
CA CYS A 380 -1.81 12.49 -6.02
C CYS A 380 -1.47 11.16 -5.36
N PHE A 381 -2.36 10.17 -5.42
CA PHE A 381 -2.16 8.84 -4.84
C PHE A 381 -1.01 8.10 -5.49
N ALA A 382 -0.98 8.04 -6.82
CA ALA A 382 0.10 7.38 -7.54
C ALA A 382 1.45 8.07 -7.32
N PHE A 383 1.49 9.41 -7.37
CA PHE A 383 2.71 10.17 -7.14
C PHE A 383 3.25 9.98 -5.71
N SER A 384 2.39 9.97 -4.70
CA SER A 384 2.81 9.68 -3.31
C SER A 384 3.41 8.28 -3.20
N THR A 385 2.80 7.28 -3.87
CA THR A 385 3.31 5.90 -3.87
C THR A 385 4.69 5.81 -4.52
N ILE A 386 4.91 6.50 -5.65
CA ILE A 386 6.24 6.55 -6.31
C ILE A 386 7.31 7.09 -5.33
N ILE A 387 6.99 8.13 -4.58
CA ILE A 387 7.93 8.72 -3.60
C ILE A 387 8.21 7.75 -2.44
N GLY A 388 7.17 7.13 -1.88
CA GLY A 388 7.30 6.17 -0.77
C GLY A 388 8.15 4.95 -1.18
N TRP A 389 7.82 4.35 -2.32
CA TRP A 389 8.56 3.21 -2.85
C TRP A 389 9.98 3.58 -3.32
N GLY A 390 10.21 4.81 -3.77
CA GLY A 390 11.55 5.32 -4.04
C GLY A 390 12.44 5.28 -2.80
N LEU A 391 11.92 5.67 -1.64
CA LEU A 391 12.64 5.51 -0.36
C LEU A 391 12.92 4.03 -0.08
N TYR A 392 11.91 3.14 -0.18
CA TYR A 392 12.08 1.72 0.09
C TYR A 392 13.15 1.09 -0.81
N GLY A 393 13.09 1.34 -2.12
CA GLY A 393 14.06 0.83 -3.09
C GLY A 393 15.49 1.27 -2.81
N SER A 394 15.67 2.52 -2.40
CA SER A 394 16.98 3.03 -2.01
C SER A 394 17.56 2.27 -0.81
N ARG A 395 16.71 1.89 0.16
CA ARG A 395 17.12 1.13 1.35
C ARG A 395 17.40 -0.32 1.03
N PHE A 396 16.62 -0.96 0.15
CA PHE A 396 16.90 -2.32 -0.34
C PHE A 396 18.26 -2.39 -1.03
N LEU A 397 18.50 -1.47 -1.97
CA LEU A 397 19.75 -1.47 -2.74
C LEU A 397 20.96 -1.14 -1.88
N ALA A 398 20.86 -0.16 -0.98
CA ALA A 398 21.93 0.18 -0.05
C ALA A 398 22.29 -1.00 0.87
N PHE A 399 21.28 -1.78 1.33
CA PHE A 399 21.50 -2.98 2.14
C PHE A 399 22.24 -4.07 1.34
N LEU A 400 21.83 -4.35 0.10
CA LEU A 400 22.48 -5.36 -0.76
C LEU A 400 23.91 -4.98 -1.11
N CYS A 401 24.14 -3.73 -1.51
CA CYS A 401 25.45 -3.23 -1.90
C CYS A 401 26.33 -2.86 -0.68
N ARG A 402 25.78 -2.87 0.53
CA ARG A 402 26.46 -2.43 1.78
C ARG A 402 27.09 -1.03 1.65
N SER A 403 26.45 -0.14 0.88
CA SER A 403 26.98 1.18 0.57
C SER A 403 25.86 2.18 0.28
N ASP A 404 25.93 3.35 0.91
CA ASP A 404 24.99 4.45 0.66
C ASP A 404 25.30 5.19 -0.65
N LYS A 405 26.45 4.97 -1.27
CA LYS A 405 26.84 5.62 -2.54
C LYS A 405 25.91 5.26 -3.69
N VAL A 406 25.22 4.12 -3.61
CA VAL A 406 24.26 3.66 -4.64
C VAL A 406 22.92 4.40 -4.60
N VAL A 407 22.60 5.12 -3.52
CA VAL A 407 21.29 5.75 -3.31
C VAL A 407 21.01 6.82 -4.35
N ARG A 408 21.97 7.73 -4.61
CA ARG A 408 21.77 8.80 -5.60
C ARG A 408 21.65 8.28 -7.03
N PRO A 409 22.55 7.41 -7.52
CA PRO A 409 22.36 6.76 -8.83
C PRO A 409 21.03 6.03 -8.95
N PHE A 410 20.62 5.31 -7.91
CA PHE A 410 19.32 4.64 -7.87
C PHE A 410 18.17 5.63 -8.07
N PHE A 411 18.15 6.77 -7.37
CA PHE A 411 17.10 7.77 -7.52
C PHE A 411 17.00 8.32 -8.94
N VAL A 412 18.14 8.51 -9.61
CA VAL A 412 18.18 8.95 -11.02
C VAL A 412 17.55 7.88 -11.91
N VAL A 413 18.03 6.64 -11.85
CA VAL A 413 17.49 5.52 -12.65
C VAL A 413 16.00 5.31 -12.36
N TYR A 414 15.61 5.30 -11.09
CA TYR A 414 14.24 5.15 -10.66
C TYR A 414 13.31 6.23 -11.24
N SER A 415 13.76 7.48 -11.27
CA SER A 415 13.00 8.58 -11.87
C SER A 415 12.83 8.41 -13.39
N PHE A 416 13.84 7.92 -14.09
CA PHE A 416 13.73 7.64 -15.53
C PHE A 416 12.73 6.52 -15.85
N VAL A 417 12.55 5.54 -14.96
CA VAL A 417 11.54 4.48 -15.13
C VAL A 417 10.13 5.04 -15.20
N SER A 418 9.87 6.21 -14.64
CA SER A 418 8.57 6.90 -14.78
C SER A 418 8.23 7.22 -16.25
N ILE A 419 9.22 7.54 -17.08
CA ILE A 419 9.00 7.79 -18.51
C ILE A 419 8.62 6.50 -19.23
N LEU A 420 9.28 5.38 -18.88
CA LEU A 420 8.94 4.06 -19.42
C LEU A 420 7.53 3.63 -19.03
N GLY A 421 7.15 3.86 -17.76
CA GLY A 421 5.80 3.57 -17.26
C GLY A 421 4.70 4.37 -17.95
N ALA A 422 5.02 5.57 -18.44
CA ALA A 422 4.08 6.42 -19.18
C ALA A 422 3.91 6.00 -20.65
N THR A 423 4.90 5.37 -21.26
CA THR A 423 4.98 5.20 -22.72
C THR A 423 4.91 3.75 -23.21
N LEU A 424 5.15 2.77 -22.32
CA LEU A 424 5.20 1.35 -22.68
C LEU A 424 4.02 0.57 -22.11
N ASP A 425 3.56 -0.42 -22.87
CA ASP A 425 2.72 -1.48 -22.32
C ASP A 425 3.62 -2.48 -21.56
N LEU A 426 3.46 -2.47 -20.24
CA LEU A 426 4.32 -3.21 -19.32
C LEU A 426 3.67 -4.48 -18.76
N GLY A 427 2.63 -5.02 -19.41
CA GLY A 427 1.78 -6.09 -18.88
C GLY A 427 2.54 -7.26 -18.23
N LEU A 428 3.53 -7.86 -18.92
CA LEU A 428 4.33 -8.95 -18.35
C LEU A 428 5.29 -8.47 -17.26
N LEU A 429 5.96 -7.33 -17.45
CA LEU A 429 6.88 -6.77 -16.46
C LEU A 429 6.16 -6.37 -15.18
N TRP A 430 4.93 -5.87 -15.30
CA TRP A 430 4.07 -5.60 -14.16
C TRP A 430 3.74 -6.89 -13.39
N SER A 431 3.28 -7.92 -14.10
CA SER A 431 2.97 -9.20 -13.47
C SER A 431 4.19 -9.81 -12.75
N ILE A 432 5.39 -9.66 -13.31
CA ILE A 432 6.64 -10.10 -12.68
C ILE A 432 6.93 -9.29 -11.41
N ALA A 433 6.81 -7.96 -11.47
CA ALA A 433 7.02 -7.10 -10.31
C ALA A 433 6.02 -7.40 -9.18
N ASP A 434 4.75 -7.65 -9.52
CA ASP A 434 3.72 -8.05 -8.57
C ASP A 434 4.04 -9.41 -7.91
N THR A 435 4.58 -10.35 -8.69
CA THR A 435 5.04 -11.64 -8.16
C THR A 435 6.17 -11.45 -7.13
N PHE A 436 7.17 -10.62 -7.43
CA PHE A 436 8.24 -10.33 -6.47
C PHE A 436 7.74 -9.57 -5.25
N ASN A 437 6.76 -8.69 -5.41
CA ASN A 437 6.10 -8.02 -4.30
C ASN A 437 5.49 -9.03 -3.33
N GLY A 438 4.78 -10.01 -3.84
CA GLY A 438 4.23 -11.07 -3.00
C GLY A 438 5.32 -11.96 -2.38
N LEU A 439 6.39 -12.31 -3.12
CA LEU A 439 7.51 -13.11 -2.61
C LEU A 439 8.23 -12.44 -1.43
N MET A 440 8.23 -11.10 -1.34
CA MET A 440 8.78 -10.37 -0.19
C MET A 440 8.08 -10.75 1.13
N SER A 441 6.81 -11.14 1.09
CA SER A 441 6.07 -11.52 2.29
C SER A 441 6.69 -12.74 2.99
N ILE A 442 7.24 -13.68 2.26
CA ILE A 442 7.74 -14.94 2.82
C ILE A 442 8.86 -14.71 3.85
N PRO A 443 10.00 -14.07 3.50
CA PRO A 443 11.05 -13.81 4.49
C PRO A 443 10.56 -12.91 5.63
N ASN A 444 9.66 -11.96 5.37
CA ASN A 444 9.12 -11.10 6.40
C ASN A 444 8.24 -11.87 7.40
N LEU A 445 7.32 -12.72 6.93
CA LEU A 445 6.44 -13.51 7.80
C LEU A 445 7.23 -14.50 8.67
N ILE A 446 8.26 -15.15 8.11
CA ILE A 446 9.17 -16.01 8.88
C ILE A 446 9.84 -15.20 9.99
N ALA A 447 10.35 -14.02 9.69
CA ALA A 447 10.98 -13.17 10.69
C ALA A 447 9.99 -12.71 11.78
N LEU A 448 8.76 -12.35 11.41
CA LEU A 448 7.71 -11.96 12.37
C LEU A 448 7.35 -13.12 13.31
N LEU A 449 7.27 -14.36 12.81
CA LEU A 449 7.04 -15.55 13.63
C LEU A 449 8.16 -15.74 14.64
N LEU A 450 9.41 -15.73 14.19
CA LEU A 450 10.58 -15.94 15.02
C LEU A 450 10.78 -14.82 16.05
N LEU A 451 10.49 -13.57 15.69
CA LEU A 451 10.63 -12.40 16.56
C LEU A 451 9.35 -12.03 17.32
N SER A 452 8.28 -12.82 17.18
CA SER A 452 7.00 -12.54 17.86
C SER A 452 7.13 -12.45 19.39
N GLY A 453 8.07 -13.20 19.99
CA GLY A 453 8.39 -13.10 21.41
C GLY A 453 8.94 -11.73 21.80
N THR A 454 9.82 -11.16 20.98
CA THR A 454 10.37 -9.80 21.16
C THR A 454 9.27 -8.74 21.10
N VAL A 455 8.34 -8.85 20.14
CA VAL A 455 7.19 -7.94 20.04
C VAL A 455 6.36 -7.95 21.33
N VAL A 456 6.03 -9.13 21.82
CA VAL A 456 5.26 -9.29 23.08
C VAL A 456 6.00 -8.70 24.28
N LYS A 457 7.30 -8.97 24.39
CA LYS A 457 8.15 -8.44 25.47
C LYS A 457 8.15 -6.92 25.46
N LEU A 458 8.50 -6.30 24.34
CA LEU A 458 8.55 -4.84 24.18
C LEU A 458 7.21 -4.19 24.48
N THR A 459 6.11 -4.82 24.04
CA THR A 459 4.75 -4.33 24.28
C THR A 459 4.41 -4.32 25.75
N LYS A 460 4.71 -5.41 26.48
CA LYS A 460 4.45 -5.52 27.93
C LYS A 460 5.28 -4.49 28.70
N GLU A 461 6.57 -4.37 28.42
CA GLU A 461 7.47 -3.40 29.07
C GLU A 461 7.00 -1.96 28.85
N PHE A 462 6.59 -1.62 27.63
CA PHE A 462 6.12 -0.28 27.31
C PHE A 462 4.86 0.11 28.10
N PHE A 463 3.85 -0.76 28.12
CA PHE A 463 2.59 -0.44 28.83
C PHE A 463 2.73 -0.55 30.35
N ALA A 464 3.63 -1.38 30.86
CA ALA A 464 3.97 -1.40 32.30
C ALA A 464 4.59 -0.07 32.72
N ALA A 465 5.55 0.45 31.96
CA ALA A 465 6.18 1.74 32.24
C ALA A 465 5.20 2.94 32.10
N GLU A 466 4.27 2.92 31.16
CA GLU A 466 3.22 3.98 31.05
C GLU A 466 2.16 3.89 32.16
N GLY A 467 1.88 2.68 32.68
CA GLY A 467 0.95 2.47 33.81
C GLY A 467 1.50 2.94 35.16
N THR A 468 2.82 2.95 35.33
CA THR A 468 3.49 3.44 36.54
C THR A 468 3.69 4.96 36.58
N THR A 469 3.43 5.64 35.45
CA THR A 469 3.61 7.10 35.31
C THR A 469 2.28 7.89 35.46
N LYS A 470 1.19 7.21 35.79
CA LYS A 470 -0.11 7.76 36.16
C LYS A 470 -0.32 7.65 37.65
#